data_23dc2c30992568a7a384d26436d0954c
#
_entry.id   23dc2c30992568a7a384d26436d0954c
#
_cell.length_a   1.000
_cell.length_b   1.000
_cell.length_c   1.000
_cell.angle_alpha   90.00
_cell.angle_beta   90.00
_cell.angle_gamma   90.00
#
_symmetry.space_group_name_H-M   'P 1'
#
loop_
_entity.id
_entity.type
_entity.pdbx_description
1 polymer ?
#
loop_
_entity_poly.entity_id
_entity_poly.type
_entity_poly.pdbx_seq_one_letter_code
_entity_poly.pdbx_strand_id
1 'polypeptide(L)' 'MIETLEENSYFKIVVKDAISDLKHKGSAFVFFQEQVDAVKNIMKDINIQVNYDGTFFRLTLNKEENKNAN' A
#
# COMPACT_ATOMS: atom_id res chain seq x y z
N MET A 1 13.59 -1.96 -23.28
CA MET A 1 12.22 -2.49 -23.34
C MET A 1 11.95 -3.55 -22.31
N ILE A 2 12.76 -4.60 -22.39
CA ILE A 2 12.54 -5.70 -21.47
C ILE A 2 12.73 -5.26 -20.05
N GLU A 3 13.72 -4.42 -19.83
CA GLU A 3 13.96 -3.94 -18.48
C GLU A 3 12.78 -3.18 -17.94
N THR A 4 12.17 -2.38 -18.81
CA THR A 4 11.01 -1.62 -18.39
C THR A 4 9.89 -2.55 -17.98
N LEU A 5 9.70 -3.62 -18.73
CA LEU A 5 8.66 -4.57 -18.40
C LEU A 5 8.94 -5.23 -17.05
N GLU A 6 10.19 -5.57 -16.82
CA GLU A 6 10.54 -6.18 -15.55
C GLU A 6 10.30 -5.23 -14.40
N GLU A 7 10.66 -3.97 -14.60
CA GLU A 7 10.45 -2.99 -13.54
C GLU A 7 8.97 -2.84 -13.25
N ASN A 8 8.16 -2.80 -14.31
CA ASN A 8 6.72 -2.68 -14.11
C ASN A 8 6.17 -3.88 -13.38
N SER A 9 6.66 -5.07 -13.73
CA SER A 9 6.21 -6.27 -13.06
C SER A 9 6.59 -6.26 -11.60
N TYR A 10 7.81 -5.86 -11.31
CA TYR A 10 8.27 -5.81 -9.94
C TYR A 10 7.46 -4.79 -9.16
N PHE A 11 7.22 -3.64 -9.76
CA PHE A 11 6.41 -2.61 -9.13
C PHE A 11 5.04 -3.16 -8.76
N LYS A 12 4.43 -3.87 -9.69
CA LYS A 12 3.09 -4.41 -9.45
C LYS A 12 3.11 -5.48 -8.38
N ILE A 13 4.15 -6.29 -8.35
CA ILE A 13 4.25 -7.34 -7.34
C ILE A 13 4.31 -6.72 -5.96
N VAL A 14 5.11 -5.68 -5.79
CA VAL A 14 5.21 -5.02 -4.50
C VAL A 14 3.87 -4.42 -4.10
N VAL A 15 3.18 -3.80 -5.04
CA VAL A 15 1.88 -3.21 -4.74
C VAL A 15 0.89 -4.29 -4.34
N LYS A 16 0.85 -5.38 -5.06
CA LYS A 16 -0.08 -6.47 -4.75
C LYS A 16 0.24 -7.08 -3.39
N ASP A 17 1.52 -7.26 -3.10
CA ASP A 17 1.90 -7.80 -1.81
C ASP A 17 1.50 -6.86 -0.69
N ALA A 18 1.67 -5.57 -0.90
CA ALA A 18 1.30 -4.59 0.12
C ALA A 18 -0.20 -4.64 0.37
N ILE A 19 -0.99 -4.73 -0.68
CA ILE A 19 -2.44 -4.80 -0.53
C ILE A 19 -2.82 -6.05 0.22
N SER A 20 -2.20 -7.17 -0.12
CA SER A 20 -2.48 -8.42 0.57
C SER A 20 -2.12 -8.32 2.04
N ASP A 21 -0.97 -7.74 2.34
CA ASP A 21 -0.56 -7.58 3.73
C ASP A 21 -1.51 -6.68 4.48
N LEU A 22 -1.95 -5.60 3.86
CA LEU A 22 -2.91 -4.71 4.51
C LEU A 22 -4.18 -5.45 4.86
N LYS A 23 -4.64 -6.30 3.94
CA LYS A 23 -5.88 -7.03 4.18
C LYS A 23 -5.73 -8.08 5.26
N HIS A 24 -4.58 -8.71 5.34
CA HIS A 24 -4.39 -9.81 6.27
C HIS A 24 -3.80 -9.37 7.60
N LYS A 25 -2.89 -8.41 7.57
CA LYS A 25 -2.19 -8.00 8.77
C LYS A 25 -2.58 -6.62 9.24
N GLY A 26 -3.14 -5.82 8.36
CA GLY A 26 -3.49 -4.46 8.72
C GLY A 26 -2.35 -3.47 8.52
N SER A 27 -1.21 -3.93 8.06
CA SER A 27 -0.09 -3.05 7.79
C SER A 27 0.77 -3.63 6.69
N ALA A 28 1.51 -2.75 6.03
CA ALA A 28 2.41 -3.15 4.96
C ALA A 28 3.41 -2.04 4.76
N PHE A 29 4.37 -2.24 3.87
CA PHE A 29 5.25 -1.14 3.52
C PHE A 29 5.66 -1.27 2.05
N VAL A 30 5.97 -0.14 1.48
CA VAL A 30 6.43 -0.05 0.10
C VAL A 30 7.60 0.92 0.08
N PHE A 31 8.26 0.99 -1.06
CA PHE A 31 9.51 1.73 -1.13
C PHE A 31 9.41 3.03 -1.90
N PHE A 32 8.38 3.21 -2.71
CA PHE A 32 8.28 4.38 -3.56
C PHE A 32 6.93 5.05 -3.37
N GLN A 33 6.94 6.38 -3.53
CA GLN A 33 5.72 7.14 -3.41
C GLN A 33 4.67 6.68 -4.42
N GLU A 34 5.11 6.32 -5.61
CA GLU A 34 4.15 5.86 -6.62
C GLU A 34 3.45 4.60 -6.17
N GLN A 35 4.13 3.77 -5.41
CA GLN A 35 3.49 2.56 -4.90
C GLN A 35 2.46 2.89 -3.84
N VAL A 36 2.75 3.88 -3.02
CA VAL A 36 1.77 4.37 -2.05
C VAL A 36 0.52 4.84 -2.79
N ASP A 37 0.72 5.63 -3.83
CA ASP A 37 -0.40 6.16 -4.58
C ASP A 37 -1.20 5.03 -5.22
N ALA A 38 -0.51 4.03 -5.73
CA ALA A 38 -1.20 2.90 -6.37
C ALA A 38 -2.05 2.14 -5.37
N VAL A 39 -1.50 1.88 -4.20
CA VAL A 39 -2.24 1.17 -3.17
C VAL A 39 -3.47 1.97 -2.75
N LYS A 40 -3.29 3.26 -2.53
CA LYS A 40 -4.41 4.09 -2.11
C LYS A 40 -5.47 4.18 -3.20
N ASN A 41 -5.05 4.19 -4.45
CA ASN A 41 -5.99 4.26 -5.54
C ASN A 41 -6.80 2.97 -5.67
N ILE A 42 -6.15 1.84 -5.47
CA ILE A 42 -6.83 0.55 -5.56
C ILE A 42 -7.76 0.36 -4.38
N MET A 43 -7.33 0.76 -3.20
CA MET A 43 -8.10 0.60 -1.97
C MET A 43 -8.72 1.91 -1.54
N LYS A 44 -9.28 2.63 -2.47
CA LYS A 44 -9.73 3.99 -2.19
C LYS A 44 -10.91 4.05 -1.23
N ASP A 45 -11.62 2.95 -1.07
CA ASP A 45 -12.73 2.92 -0.13
C ASP A 45 -12.26 2.69 1.29
N ILE A 46 -10.98 2.47 1.49
CA ILE A 46 -10.44 2.16 2.79
C ILE A 46 -9.46 3.26 3.17
N ASN A 47 -9.54 3.66 4.42
CA ASN A 47 -8.69 4.71 4.93
C ASN A 47 -7.32 4.13 5.27
N ILE A 48 -6.29 4.61 4.61
CA ILE A 48 -4.94 4.10 4.81
C ILE A 48 -4.07 5.22 5.34
N GLN A 49 -3.40 4.95 6.43
CA GLN A 49 -2.47 5.90 7.02
C GLN A 49 -1.07 5.61 6.51
N VAL A 50 -0.34 6.65 6.16
CA VAL A 50 0.99 6.50 5.57
C VAL A 50 2.01 7.21 6.45
N ASN A 51 3.08 6.50 6.77
CA ASN A 51 4.19 7.08 7.51
C ASN A 51 5.48 6.79 6.76
N TYR A 52 6.29 7.82 6.59
CA TYR A 52 7.58 7.68 5.94
C TYR A 52 8.66 7.58 7.01
N ASP A 53 9.43 6.53 6.93
CA ASP A 53 10.43 6.22 7.95
C ASP A 53 11.82 6.70 7.56
N GLY A 54 11.94 7.31 6.38
CA GLY A 54 13.25 7.68 5.88
C GLY A 54 13.83 6.65 4.94
N THR A 55 13.31 5.45 5.01
CA THR A 55 13.76 4.36 4.15
C THR A 55 12.62 3.79 3.32
N PHE A 56 11.45 3.67 3.93
CA PHE A 56 10.29 3.12 3.25
C PHE A 56 9.04 3.78 3.80
N PHE A 57 7.94 3.55 3.09
CA PHE A 57 6.65 4.06 3.50
C PHE A 57 5.88 2.94 4.18
N ARG A 58 5.42 3.18 5.39
CA ARG A 58 4.61 2.22 6.10
C ARG A 58 3.15 2.57 5.92
N LEU A 59 2.36 1.59 5.54
CA LEU A 59 0.94 1.74 5.34
C LEU A 59 0.21 0.99 6.43
N THR A 60 -0.83 1.62 6.97
CA THR A 60 -1.60 1.02 8.05
C THR A 60 -3.06 1.27 7.79
N LEU A 61 -3.87 0.25 7.94
CA LEU A 61 -5.30 0.42 7.82
C LEU A 61 -5.82 1.19 9.02
N ASN A 62 -6.68 2.16 8.73
CA ASN A 62 -7.29 2.94 9.78
C ASN A 62 -8.68 2.39 10.01
N LYS A 63 -8.90 1.76 11.14
CA LYS A 63 -10.15 1.09 11.42
C LYS A 63 -11.05 1.88 12.34
N GLU A 64 -10.74 3.12 12.55
CA GLU A 64 -11.58 3.92 13.43
C GLU A 64 -13.00 4.00 12.96
N GLU A 65 -13.17 3.91 11.65
CA GLU A 65 -14.51 3.99 11.11
C GLU A 65 -15.41 2.92 11.66
N ASN A 66 -14.82 1.76 11.91
CA ASN A 66 -15.63 0.66 12.42
C ASN A 66 -16.23 1.00 13.77
N LYS A 67 -15.47 1.68 14.57
CA LYS A 67 -15.98 2.05 15.89
C LYS A 67 -17.05 3.10 15.75
N ASN A 68 -16.88 4.00 14.82
CA ASN A 68 -17.87 5.03 14.62
C ASN A 68 -19.18 4.47 14.15
N ALA A 69 -19.11 3.36 13.43
CA ALA A 69 -20.32 2.75 12.95
C ALA A 69 -21.23 2.31 14.09
N ASN A 70 -20.64 2.15 15.23
CA ASN A 70 -21.46 1.82 16.37
C ASN A 70 -22.24 3.03 16.83
#